data_291413bc71a170b25230896dbd28581a
#
_entry.id   291413bc71a170b25230896dbd28581a
#
_cell.length_a   1.000
_cell.length_b   1.000
_cell.length_c   1.000
_cell.angle_alpha   90.00
_cell.angle_beta   90.00
_cell.angle_gamma   90.00
#
_symmetry.space_group_name_H-M   'P 1'
#
loop_
_entity.id
_entity.type
_entity.pdbx_description
1 polymer ?
#
loop_
_entity_poly.entity_id
_entity_poly.type
_entity_poly.pdbx_seq_one_letter_code
_entity_poly.pdbx_strand_id
1 'polypeptide(L)'
;MLTPRLLLVAIFCFVSSHATAQFYAENSTVIDFDSKLIWYRCSLGQTFNLDTGRCDGAAVKLNHDEIKISLQQANEQMGGAWRLPSRKEFEGLVCSECKPPKINVKYFPGTENEPYWTGQRNWISPKNYWSVNFMTGDTYGRFFPYQKLYVMIVKDR
;
A
#
# COMPACT_ATOMS: atom_id res chain seq x y z
N MET A 1 -63.80 7.80 -35.06
CA MET A 1 -63.12 8.40 -33.90
C MET A 1 -61.83 7.64 -33.68
N LEU A 2 -60.68 8.20 -34.11
CA LEU A 2 -59.36 7.62 -33.92
C LEU A 2 -58.72 8.24 -32.68
N THR A 3 -58.38 7.40 -31.70
CA THR A 3 -57.64 7.83 -30.51
C THR A 3 -56.13 7.76 -30.80
N PRO A 4 -55.35 8.84 -30.58
CA PRO A 4 -53.91 8.80 -30.74
C PRO A 4 -53.24 8.06 -29.56
N ARG A 5 -52.50 6.99 -29.85
CA ARG A 5 -51.61 6.31 -28.91
C ARG A 5 -50.33 7.15 -28.75
N LEU A 6 -50.17 7.77 -27.55
CA LEU A 6 -48.91 8.40 -27.18
C LEU A 6 -47.86 7.27 -26.90
N LEU A 7 -46.83 7.22 -27.72
CA LEU A 7 -45.62 6.42 -27.46
C LEU A 7 -44.73 7.19 -26.49
N LEU A 8 -44.65 6.74 -25.24
CA LEU A 8 -43.68 7.20 -24.26
C LEU A 8 -42.32 6.59 -24.61
N VAL A 9 -41.42 7.37 -25.16
CA VAL A 9 -40.01 6.99 -25.34
C VAL A 9 -39.29 7.25 -24.02
N ALA A 10 -38.98 6.17 -23.29
CA ALA A 10 -38.14 6.23 -22.10
C ALA A 10 -36.69 6.40 -22.53
N ILE A 11 -36.13 7.60 -22.32
CA ILE A 11 -34.70 7.88 -22.53
C ILE A 11 -33.96 7.28 -21.33
N PHE A 12 -33.32 6.14 -21.53
CA PHE A 12 -32.39 5.54 -20.57
C PHE A 12 -31.06 6.31 -20.63
N CYS A 13 -30.84 7.25 -19.71
CA CYS A 13 -29.51 7.84 -19.52
C CYS A 13 -28.56 6.79 -18.91
N PHE A 14 -27.70 6.21 -19.74
CA PHE A 14 -26.54 5.43 -19.26
C PHE A 14 -25.54 6.39 -18.59
N VAL A 15 -25.55 6.42 -17.28
CA VAL A 15 -24.47 7.06 -16.50
C VAL A 15 -23.28 6.11 -16.56
N SER A 16 -22.33 6.39 -17.46
CA SER A 16 -21.06 5.67 -17.51
C SER A 16 -20.25 6.03 -16.26
N SER A 17 -20.24 5.15 -15.27
CA SER A 17 -19.33 5.26 -14.12
C SER A 17 -17.91 5.01 -14.62
N HIS A 18 -17.12 6.09 -14.76
CA HIS A 18 -15.70 5.97 -15.02
C HIS A 18 -15.04 5.52 -13.70
N ALA A 19 -14.73 4.22 -13.60
CA ALA A 19 -13.88 3.73 -12.53
C ALA A 19 -12.46 4.25 -12.79
N THR A 20 -12.02 5.23 -12.03
CA THR A 20 -10.63 5.67 -12.01
C THR A 20 -9.80 4.60 -11.31
N ALA A 21 -8.71 4.15 -11.92
CA ALA A 21 -7.81 3.20 -11.28
C ALA A 21 -7.05 3.91 -10.15
N GLN A 22 -7.17 3.40 -8.92
CA GLN A 22 -6.44 3.92 -7.76
C GLN A 22 -4.93 3.82 -7.96
N PHE A 23 -4.44 2.72 -8.53
CA PHE A 23 -3.02 2.42 -8.64
C PHE A 23 -2.54 2.40 -10.10
N TYR A 24 -1.35 2.95 -10.32
CA TYR A 24 -0.60 2.82 -11.56
C TYR A 24 0.81 2.32 -11.27
N ALA A 25 1.16 1.18 -11.86
CA ALA A 25 2.49 0.59 -11.70
C ALA A 25 3.47 1.20 -12.71
N GLU A 26 4.58 1.72 -12.20
CA GLU A 26 5.67 2.26 -13.00
C GLU A 26 7.00 1.66 -12.52
N ASN A 27 7.56 0.76 -13.32
CA ASN A 27 8.78 0.03 -12.97
C ASN A 27 8.68 -0.63 -11.57
N SER A 28 9.60 -0.30 -10.68
CA SER A 28 9.66 -0.80 -9.29
C SER A 28 8.75 -0.05 -8.32
N THR A 29 7.92 0.88 -8.81
CA THR A 29 7.06 1.72 -7.97
C THR A 29 5.58 1.62 -8.35
N VAL A 30 4.73 2.03 -7.44
CA VAL A 30 3.28 2.19 -7.66
C VAL A 30 2.89 3.60 -7.25
N ILE A 31 2.25 4.30 -8.17
CA ILE A 31 1.61 5.58 -7.91
C ILE A 31 0.20 5.28 -7.37
N ASP A 32 -0.08 5.75 -6.18
CA ASP A 32 -1.41 5.78 -5.58
C ASP A 32 -2.01 7.18 -5.80
N PHE A 33 -3.02 7.26 -6.67
CA PHE A 33 -3.63 8.52 -7.03
C PHE A 33 -4.50 9.10 -5.92
N ASP A 34 -5.11 8.24 -5.10
CA ASP A 34 -6.02 8.66 -4.03
C ASP A 34 -5.24 9.31 -2.88
N SER A 35 -4.13 8.73 -2.50
CA SER A 35 -3.28 9.23 -1.42
C SER A 35 -2.19 10.21 -1.90
N LYS A 36 -1.95 10.32 -3.21
CA LYS A 36 -0.86 11.09 -3.84
C LYS A 36 0.51 10.62 -3.39
N LEU A 37 0.68 9.31 -3.27
CA LEU A 37 1.89 8.67 -2.81
C LEU A 37 2.54 7.84 -3.91
N ILE A 38 3.84 7.62 -3.77
CA ILE A 38 4.62 6.67 -4.56
C ILE A 38 5.16 5.60 -3.60
N TRP A 39 4.73 4.36 -3.82
CA TRP A 39 5.15 3.20 -3.05
C TRP A 39 6.24 2.41 -3.77
N TYR A 40 7.21 1.89 -3.04
CA TYR A 40 8.05 0.81 -3.54
C TYR A 40 7.27 -0.49 -3.55
N ARG A 41 7.33 -1.27 -4.63
CA ARG A 41 6.48 -2.45 -4.83
C ARG A 41 6.83 -3.66 -3.96
N CYS A 42 8.08 -3.71 -3.49
CA CYS A 42 8.60 -4.81 -2.71
C CYS A 42 8.80 -4.42 -1.25
N SER A 43 8.84 -5.41 -0.37
CA SER A 43 9.32 -5.23 0.99
C SER A 43 10.83 -4.97 1.00
N LEU A 44 11.36 -4.26 2.00
CA LEU A 44 12.80 -4.10 2.13
C LEU A 44 13.51 -5.46 2.22
N GLY A 45 14.69 -5.55 1.62
CA GLY A 45 15.43 -6.79 1.41
C GLY A 45 15.17 -7.45 0.06
N GLN A 46 14.09 -7.06 -0.62
CA GLN A 46 13.74 -7.56 -1.95
C GLN A 46 14.02 -6.51 -3.03
N THR A 47 14.25 -6.99 -4.26
CA THR A 47 14.39 -6.14 -5.46
C THR A 47 13.30 -6.50 -6.46
N PHE A 48 12.64 -5.48 -7.01
CA PHE A 48 11.63 -5.69 -8.04
C PHE A 48 12.29 -6.09 -9.37
N ASN A 49 11.89 -7.23 -9.90
CA ASN A 49 12.36 -7.75 -11.17
C ASN A 49 11.37 -7.34 -12.28
N LEU A 50 11.84 -6.53 -13.21
CA LEU A 50 11.01 -5.98 -14.31
C LEU A 50 10.59 -7.06 -15.31
N ASP A 51 11.41 -8.09 -15.52
CA ASP A 51 11.13 -9.13 -16.49
C ASP A 51 10.04 -10.11 -16.00
N THR A 52 10.05 -10.40 -14.70
CA THR A 52 9.12 -11.35 -14.09
C THR A 52 7.92 -10.68 -13.41
N GLY A 53 8.00 -9.38 -13.14
CA GLY A 53 6.99 -8.65 -12.38
C GLY A 53 6.90 -9.05 -10.90
N ARG A 54 7.96 -9.67 -10.36
CA ARG A 54 8.02 -10.19 -8.99
C ARG A 54 9.09 -9.48 -8.16
N CYS A 55 9.05 -9.72 -6.86
CA CYS A 55 10.10 -9.30 -5.94
C CYS A 55 11.06 -10.46 -5.72
N ASP A 56 12.33 -10.28 -6.11
CA ASP A 56 13.39 -11.24 -5.92
C ASP A 56 14.09 -10.99 -4.58
N GLY A 57 14.59 -12.04 -3.94
CA GLY A 57 15.21 -12.01 -2.63
C GLY A 57 14.21 -12.24 -1.50
N ALA A 58 14.68 -12.16 -0.26
CA ALA A 58 13.87 -12.36 0.94
C ALA A 58 13.54 -11.01 1.59
N ALA A 59 12.28 -10.80 1.93
CA ALA A 59 11.89 -9.68 2.77
C ALA A 59 12.57 -9.77 4.14
N VAL A 60 13.05 -8.64 4.67
CA VAL A 60 13.73 -8.60 5.96
C VAL A 60 12.88 -7.93 7.01
N LYS A 61 12.98 -8.45 8.25
CA LYS A 61 12.38 -7.81 9.43
C LYS A 61 13.43 -6.93 10.09
N LEU A 62 13.09 -5.66 10.31
CA LEU A 62 13.97 -4.65 10.86
C LEU A 62 13.36 -4.00 12.11
N ASN A 63 14.21 -3.56 13.03
CA ASN A 63 13.84 -2.65 14.10
C ASN A 63 13.97 -1.18 13.63
N HIS A 64 13.53 -0.22 14.45
CA HIS A 64 13.53 1.19 14.05
C HIS A 64 14.91 1.80 13.79
N ASP A 65 15.96 1.32 14.47
CA ASP A 65 17.34 1.80 14.23
C ASP A 65 17.87 1.28 12.90
N GLU A 66 17.64 -0.01 12.60
CA GLU A 66 17.99 -0.63 11.31
C GLU A 66 17.21 0.02 10.15
N ILE A 67 15.92 0.34 10.36
CA ILE A 67 15.09 1.05 9.37
C ILE A 67 15.66 2.41 9.03
N LYS A 68 16.13 3.16 10.02
CA LYS A 68 16.73 4.49 9.79
C LYS A 68 17.90 4.41 8.83
N ILE A 69 18.78 3.42 9.00
CA ILE A 69 19.93 3.17 8.12
C ILE A 69 19.44 2.75 6.71
N SER A 70 18.47 1.84 6.65
CA SER A 70 17.93 1.36 5.37
C SER A 70 17.21 2.46 4.59
N LEU A 71 16.51 3.38 5.24
CA LEU A 71 15.89 4.53 4.59
C LEU A 71 16.92 5.51 4.04
N GLN A 72 18.03 5.74 4.76
CA GLN A 72 19.13 6.54 4.23
C GLN A 72 19.70 5.92 2.97
N GLN A 73 19.98 4.61 2.98
CA GLN A 73 20.45 3.88 1.80
C GLN A 73 19.46 3.93 0.63
N ALA A 74 18.17 3.76 0.89
CA ALA A 74 17.14 3.85 -0.13
C ALA A 74 17.10 5.24 -0.78
N ASN A 75 17.23 6.30 0.01
CA ASN A 75 17.26 7.67 -0.48
C ASN A 75 18.50 7.96 -1.34
N GLU A 76 19.66 7.40 -0.98
CA GLU A 76 20.91 7.53 -1.74
C GLU A 76 20.83 6.74 -3.06
N GLN A 77 20.27 5.54 -3.06
CA GLN A 77 20.24 4.64 -4.22
C GLN A 77 19.12 4.93 -5.21
N MET A 78 17.92 5.22 -4.70
CA MET A 78 16.71 5.39 -5.52
C MET A 78 16.31 6.86 -5.71
N GLY A 79 16.94 7.75 -4.97
CA GLY A 79 16.57 9.16 -4.94
C GLY A 79 15.21 9.45 -4.31
N GLY A 80 15.05 10.65 -3.79
CA GLY A 80 13.81 11.11 -3.17
C GLY A 80 13.85 11.06 -1.64
N ALA A 81 12.68 11.18 -1.03
CA ALA A 81 12.49 11.21 0.42
C ALA A 81 11.67 10.00 0.88
N TRP A 82 12.23 8.80 0.71
CA TRP A 82 11.60 7.57 1.16
C TRP A 82 11.49 7.53 2.69
N ARG A 83 10.34 7.11 3.16
CA ARG A 83 10.00 7.04 4.58
C ARG A 83 9.12 5.83 4.89
N LEU A 84 8.93 5.55 6.16
CA LEU A 84 7.85 4.67 6.60
C LEU A 84 6.49 5.33 6.31
N PRO A 85 5.49 4.56 5.93
CA PRO A 85 4.12 5.05 5.81
C PRO A 85 3.52 5.35 7.19
N SER A 86 2.60 6.29 7.25
CA SER A 86 1.71 6.45 8.39
C SER A 86 0.74 5.26 8.48
N ARG A 87 0.06 5.12 9.62
CA ARG A 87 -0.99 4.11 9.81
C ARG A 87 -2.09 4.24 8.76
N LYS A 88 -2.58 5.46 8.53
CA LYS A 88 -3.66 5.72 7.58
C LYS A 88 -3.27 5.41 6.13
N GLU A 89 -2.05 5.70 5.75
CA GLU A 89 -1.54 5.37 4.41
C GLU A 89 -1.52 3.86 4.18
N PHE A 90 -1.05 3.08 5.15
CA PHE A 90 -1.09 1.62 5.06
C PHE A 90 -2.51 1.04 5.11
N GLU A 91 -3.39 1.59 5.94
CA GLU A 91 -4.80 1.21 5.97
C GLU A 91 -5.46 1.38 4.58
N GLY A 92 -5.02 2.39 3.81
CA GLY A 92 -5.45 2.62 2.42
C GLY A 92 -5.02 1.53 1.43
N LEU A 93 -4.00 0.73 1.77
CA LEU A 93 -3.57 -0.41 0.95
C LEU A 93 -4.29 -1.72 1.31
N VAL A 94 -4.99 -1.76 2.45
CA VAL A 94 -5.66 -2.99 2.90
C VAL A 94 -6.82 -3.34 2.00
N CYS A 95 -6.74 -4.52 1.38
CA CYS A 95 -7.80 -5.12 0.59
C CYS A 95 -8.56 -6.12 1.46
N SER A 96 -9.71 -5.72 2.01
CA SER A 96 -10.53 -6.56 2.90
C SER A 96 -11.01 -7.85 2.21
N GLU A 97 -11.33 -7.77 0.92
CA GLU A 97 -11.84 -8.88 0.12
C GLU A 97 -10.74 -9.81 -0.41
N CYS A 98 -9.47 -9.37 -0.35
CA CYS A 98 -8.36 -10.20 -0.80
C CYS A 98 -8.11 -11.38 0.17
N LYS A 99 -7.62 -12.51 -0.38
CA LYS A 99 -6.96 -13.53 0.44
C LYS A 99 -5.65 -12.96 1.01
N PRO A 100 -5.15 -13.48 2.15
CA PRO A 100 -3.83 -13.09 2.63
C PRO A 100 -2.74 -13.27 1.55
N PRO A 101 -1.83 -12.30 1.42
CA PRO A 101 -1.80 -11.03 2.12
C PRO A 101 -2.98 -10.11 1.73
N LYS A 102 -3.55 -9.44 2.72
CA LYS A 102 -4.67 -8.50 2.56
C LYS A 102 -4.25 -7.21 1.85
N ILE A 103 -3.69 -7.35 0.65
CA ILE A 103 -3.21 -6.28 -0.22
C ILE A 103 -3.35 -6.71 -1.67
N ASN A 104 -3.39 -5.78 -2.61
CA ASN A 104 -3.43 -6.11 -4.02
C ASN A 104 -2.04 -6.57 -4.51
N VAL A 105 -1.83 -7.89 -4.56
CA VAL A 105 -0.56 -8.52 -4.95
C VAL A 105 -0.13 -8.25 -6.39
N LYS A 106 -1.02 -7.78 -7.26
CA LYS A 106 -0.66 -7.32 -8.60
C LYS A 106 0.28 -6.12 -8.54
N TYR A 107 0.05 -5.24 -7.58
CA TYR A 107 0.88 -4.04 -7.37
C TYR A 107 1.99 -4.27 -6.37
N PHE A 108 1.76 -5.11 -5.34
CA PHE A 108 2.67 -5.38 -4.23
C PHE A 108 2.99 -6.87 -4.10
N PRO A 109 3.71 -7.45 -5.08
CA PRO A 109 3.88 -8.92 -5.18
C PRO A 109 4.77 -9.54 -4.10
N GLY A 110 5.55 -8.73 -3.39
CA GLY A 110 6.48 -9.20 -2.35
C GLY A 110 6.00 -9.01 -0.91
N THR A 111 4.69 -8.82 -0.72
CA THR A 111 4.15 -8.59 0.62
C THR A 111 3.97 -9.89 1.39
N GLU A 112 4.51 -9.94 2.61
CA GLU A 112 4.40 -11.06 3.53
C GLU A 112 3.08 -11.04 4.33
N ASN A 113 2.59 -12.21 4.74
CA ASN A 113 1.38 -12.38 5.56
C ASN A 113 1.64 -12.07 7.05
N GLU A 114 2.25 -10.92 7.35
CA GLU A 114 2.69 -10.59 8.69
C GLU A 114 2.58 -9.08 8.97
N PRO A 115 2.89 -8.62 10.21
CA PRO A 115 2.90 -7.20 10.53
C PRO A 115 4.02 -6.43 9.84
N TYR A 116 3.67 -5.21 9.40
CA TYR A 116 4.56 -4.22 8.82
C TYR A 116 4.61 -2.97 9.67
N TRP A 117 5.79 -2.35 9.80
CA TRP A 117 5.99 -1.12 10.53
C TRP A 117 5.31 0.08 9.86
N THR A 118 4.63 0.91 10.66
CA THR A 118 4.36 2.30 10.29
C THR A 118 5.38 3.22 10.93
N GLY A 119 5.53 4.45 10.42
CA GLY A 119 6.34 5.49 11.06
C GLY A 119 5.65 6.18 12.23
N GLN A 120 4.44 5.76 12.59
CA GLN A 120 3.60 6.48 13.54
C GLN A 120 3.66 5.85 14.93
N ARG A 121 4.04 6.68 15.93
CA ARG A 121 3.94 6.29 17.34
C ARG A 121 2.48 6.18 17.76
N ASN A 122 2.22 5.27 18.71
CA ASN A 122 0.91 5.20 19.35
C ASN A 122 0.79 6.34 20.37
N TRP A 123 -0.17 7.23 20.16
CA TRP A 123 -0.37 8.41 21.02
C TRP A 123 -0.85 8.04 22.44
N ILE A 124 -1.52 6.88 22.63
CA ILE A 124 -1.95 6.38 23.94
C ILE A 124 -0.77 5.75 24.69
N SER A 125 0.13 5.08 23.96
CA SER A 125 1.32 4.43 24.50
C SER A 125 2.56 4.88 23.70
N PRO A 126 3.18 6.04 24.02
CA PRO A 126 4.20 6.66 23.18
C PRO A 126 5.50 5.87 23.02
N LYS A 127 5.69 4.84 23.82
CA LYS A 127 6.82 3.89 23.69
C LYS A 127 6.62 2.91 22.53
N ASN A 128 5.37 2.78 22.03
CA ASN A 128 4.99 1.83 21.00
C ASN A 128 4.72 2.53 19.68
N TYR A 129 4.83 1.74 18.61
CA TYR A 129 4.50 2.15 17.24
C TYR A 129 3.31 1.34 16.71
N TRP A 130 2.60 1.93 15.75
CA TRP A 130 1.59 1.24 14.99
C TRP A 130 2.21 0.33 13.94
N SER A 131 1.52 -0.76 13.66
CA SER A 131 1.78 -1.69 12.57
C SER A 131 0.48 -2.03 11.86
N VAL A 132 0.57 -2.47 10.61
CA VAL A 132 -0.53 -3.08 9.86
C VAL A 132 -0.17 -4.53 9.58
N ASN A 133 -1.07 -5.45 9.87
CA ASN A 133 -0.87 -6.88 9.62
C ASN A 133 -1.60 -7.29 8.34
N PHE A 134 -0.86 -7.60 7.29
CA PHE A 134 -1.46 -8.02 6.03
C PHE A 134 -2.01 -9.46 6.03
N MET A 135 -1.83 -10.24 7.09
CA MET A 135 -2.57 -11.50 7.24
C MET A 135 -4.06 -11.24 7.53
N THR A 136 -4.37 -10.25 8.38
CA THR A 136 -5.73 -9.97 8.86
C THR A 136 -6.33 -8.67 8.29
N GLY A 137 -5.48 -7.71 7.91
CA GLY A 137 -5.87 -6.34 7.54
C GLY A 137 -5.97 -5.40 8.75
N ASP A 138 -5.72 -5.88 9.96
CA ASP A 138 -5.87 -5.10 11.18
C ASP A 138 -4.62 -4.28 11.52
N THR A 139 -4.82 -3.25 12.35
CA THR A 139 -3.75 -2.42 12.90
C THR A 139 -3.52 -2.70 14.38
N TYR A 140 -2.24 -2.68 14.80
CA TYR A 140 -1.84 -2.93 16.18
C TYR A 140 -0.86 -1.86 16.64
N GLY A 141 -1.16 -1.18 17.74
CA GLY A 141 -0.32 -0.11 18.32
C GLY A 141 0.52 -0.56 19.52
N ARG A 142 1.06 -1.79 19.51
CA ARG A 142 1.68 -2.41 20.69
C ARG A 142 3.14 -2.83 20.52
N PHE A 143 3.75 -2.57 19.37
CA PHE A 143 5.13 -2.98 19.12
C PHE A 143 6.14 -1.95 19.60
N PHE A 144 7.15 -2.42 20.32
CA PHE A 144 8.27 -1.59 20.74
C PHE A 144 9.28 -1.42 19.60
N PRO A 145 10.00 -0.28 19.52
CA PRO A 145 10.89 0.03 18.39
C PRO A 145 12.07 -0.94 18.21
N TYR A 146 12.44 -1.69 19.23
CA TYR A 146 13.48 -2.72 19.16
C TYR A 146 13.02 -4.05 18.56
N GLN A 147 11.71 -4.28 18.45
CA GLN A 147 11.15 -5.46 17.79
C GLN A 147 11.34 -5.37 16.28
N LYS A 148 11.36 -6.51 15.60
CA LYS A 148 11.61 -6.58 14.16
C LYS A 148 10.34 -6.97 13.42
N LEU A 149 9.85 -6.09 12.55
CA LEU A 149 8.74 -6.33 11.64
C LEU A 149 9.21 -6.08 10.20
N TYR A 150 8.39 -6.48 9.24
CA TYR A 150 8.61 -6.17 7.83
C TYR A 150 8.44 -4.67 7.56
N VAL A 151 9.01 -4.25 6.44
CA VAL A 151 9.08 -2.84 6.06
C VAL A 151 8.70 -2.68 4.60
N MET A 152 7.81 -1.77 4.34
CA MET A 152 7.50 -1.21 3.02
C MET A 152 7.69 0.30 3.10
N ILE A 153 8.18 0.91 2.03
CA ILE A 153 8.52 2.33 2.02
C ILE A 153 7.68 3.10 1.02
N VAL A 154 7.49 4.37 1.33
CA VAL A 154 6.66 5.30 0.57
C VAL A 154 7.35 6.65 0.48
N LYS A 155 7.03 7.43 -0.55
CA LYS A 155 7.37 8.85 -0.63
C LYS A 155 6.20 9.64 -1.19
N ASP A 156 6.20 10.94 -0.94
CA ASP A 156 5.23 11.85 -1.53
C ASP A 156 5.50 12.00 -3.05
N ARG A 157 4.43 12.19 -3.79
CA ARG A 157 4.46 12.38 -5.24
C ARG A 157 4.86 13.78 -5.64
#